data_efd308baa707e0eade89263e05f0d547
#
_entry.id   efd308baa707e0eade89263e05f0d547
#
_cell.length_a   1.000
_cell.length_b   1.000
_cell.length_c   1.000
_cell.angle_alpha   90.00
_cell.angle_beta   90.00
_cell.angle_gamma   90.00
#
_symmetry.space_group_name_H-M   'P 1'
#
loop_
_entity.id
_entity.type
_entity.pdbx_description
1 polymer ?
#
loop_
_entity_poly.entity_id
_entity_poly.type
_entity_poly.pdbx_seq_one_letter_code
_entity_poly.pdbx_strand_id
1 'polypeptide(L)'
;MLESLLPGLKSLQNPHPLVVHFPIAFLLGAVFLYMLSIAVRREGMAKSAFACLLLGAISALVAAGTGLYAEEGVMVGRSVRAALLEPHEQWMLTATGLSVVLALWAGWRRPMPQRGKSFFLILLVVLLAVIAKGADFGGRMVYEYNAGGSACGQPIELKE
;
A
#
# COMPACT_ATOMS: atom_id res chain seq x y z
N MET A 1 -24.46 -3.81 17.38
CA MET A 1 -24.87 -4.73 16.28
C MET A 1 -23.71 -5.08 15.35
N LEU A 2 -22.94 -4.10 14.82
CA LEU A 2 -21.76 -4.40 13.98
C LEU A 2 -20.67 -5.15 14.76
N GLU A 3 -20.41 -4.79 16.00
CA GLU A 3 -19.41 -5.40 16.89
C GLU A 3 -19.75 -6.84 17.33
N SER A 4 -21.02 -7.23 17.30
CA SER A 4 -21.43 -8.61 17.56
C SER A 4 -21.25 -9.51 16.33
N LEU A 5 -21.28 -8.92 15.13
CA LEU A 5 -21.02 -9.62 13.86
C LEU A 5 -19.52 -9.73 13.56
N LEU A 6 -18.75 -8.75 13.99
CA LEU A 6 -17.31 -8.64 13.72
C LEU A 6 -16.54 -8.32 15.01
N PRO A 7 -16.37 -9.31 15.91
CA PRO A 7 -15.74 -9.08 17.22
C PRO A 7 -14.28 -8.57 17.11
N GLY A 8 -13.58 -8.91 16.03
CA GLY A 8 -12.22 -8.41 15.75
C GLY A 8 -12.12 -6.90 15.61
N LEU A 9 -13.22 -6.21 15.24
CA LEU A 9 -13.23 -4.74 15.17
C LEU A 9 -13.02 -4.07 16.52
N LYS A 10 -13.36 -4.74 17.62
CA LYS A 10 -13.12 -4.23 18.98
C LYS A 10 -11.64 -4.16 19.33
N SER A 11 -10.84 -5.00 18.71
CA SER A 11 -9.40 -5.06 18.94
C SER A 11 -8.62 -4.12 18.01
N LEU A 12 -9.28 -3.48 17.04
CA LEU A 12 -8.64 -2.54 16.13
C LEU A 12 -8.49 -1.18 16.80
N GLN A 13 -7.28 -0.76 16.98
CA GLN A 13 -6.96 0.55 17.55
C GLN A 13 -7.12 1.66 16.52
N ASN A 14 -6.97 1.34 15.24
CA ASN A 14 -7.17 2.27 14.14
C ASN A 14 -7.57 1.48 12.87
N PRO A 15 -8.20 2.13 11.86
CA PRO A 15 -8.67 1.47 10.65
C PRO A 15 -7.56 1.13 9.65
N HIS A 16 -6.33 1.61 9.82
CA HIS A 16 -5.24 1.47 8.86
C HIS A 16 -4.98 0.01 8.45
N PRO A 17 -4.89 -0.99 9.37
CA PRO A 17 -4.64 -2.38 8.99
C PRO A 17 -5.72 -2.99 8.08
N LEU A 18 -6.97 -2.52 8.17
CA LEU A 18 -8.03 -2.96 7.27
C LEU A 18 -7.87 -2.35 5.88
N VAL A 19 -7.50 -1.07 5.83
CA VAL A 19 -7.47 -0.30 4.58
C VAL A 19 -6.29 -0.70 3.70
N VAL A 20 -5.12 -1.04 4.26
CA VAL A 20 -3.90 -1.33 3.50
C VAL A 20 -4.01 -2.51 2.53
N HIS A 21 -4.92 -3.44 2.79
CA HIS A 21 -5.13 -4.60 1.92
C HIS A 21 -5.66 -4.20 0.53
N PHE A 22 -6.45 -3.13 0.44
CA PHE A 22 -7.04 -2.68 -0.83
C PHE A 22 -5.99 -2.17 -1.82
N PRO A 23 -5.11 -1.20 -1.48
CA PRO A 23 -4.09 -0.76 -2.42
C PRO A 23 -3.13 -1.89 -2.81
N ILE A 24 -2.74 -2.76 -1.87
CA ILE A 24 -1.86 -3.90 -2.16
C ILE A 24 -2.53 -4.81 -3.21
N ALA A 25 -3.76 -5.25 -2.97
CA ALA A 25 -4.47 -6.15 -3.87
C ALA A 25 -4.71 -5.52 -5.25
N PHE A 26 -5.18 -4.28 -5.31
CA PHE A 26 -5.48 -3.61 -6.57
C PHE A 26 -4.23 -3.27 -7.37
N LEU A 27 -3.15 -2.79 -6.74
CA LEU A 27 -1.91 -2.46 -7.45
C LEU A 27 -1.20 -3.72 -7.95
N LEU A 28 -1.15 -4.81 -7.16
CA LEU A 28 -0.67 -6.12 -7.63
C LEU A 28 -1.51 -6.63 -8.80
N GLY A 29 -2.84 -6.57 -8.67
CA GLY A 29 -3.78 -6.95 -9.73
C GLY A 29 -3.58 -6.14 -11.01
N ALA A 30 -3.36 -4.81 -10.88
CA ALA A 30 -3.10 -3.94 -12.01
C ALA A 30 -1.84 -4.38 -12.78
N VAL A 31 -0.72 -4.59 -12.08
CA VAL A 31 0.54 -5.02 -12.71
C VAL A 31 0.36 -6.37 -13.39
N PHE A 32 -0.23 -7.33 -12.70
CA PHE A 32 -0.50 -8.66 -13.27
C PHE A 32 -1.35 -8.57 -14.54
N LEU A 33 -2.45 -7.81 -14.50
CA LEU A 33 -3.35 -7.66 -15.65
C LEU A 33 -2.71 -6.89 -16.82
N TYR A 34 -1.88 -5.87 -16.55
CA TYR A 34 -1.11 -5.21 -17.62
C TYR A 34 -0.13 -6.17 -18.29
N MET A 35 0.63 -6.94 -17.51
CA MET A 35 1.55 -7.95 -18.08
C MET A 35 0.80 -9.00 -18.88
N LEU A 36 -0.31 -9.51 -18.33
CA LEU A 36 -1.15 -10.50 -19.01
C LEU A 36 -1.77 -9.93 -20.29
N SER A 37 -2.22 -8.67 -20.28
CA SER A 37 -2.80 -8.02 -21.48
C SER A 37 -1.82 -7.98 -22.66
N ILE A 38 -0.54 -7.83 -22.35
CA ILE A 38 0.53 -7.85 -23.36
C ILE A 38 0.78 -9.27 -23.85
N ALA A 39 0.89 -10.23 -22.93
CA ALA A 39 1.17 -11.62 -23.25
C ALA A 39 0.08 -12.25 -24.15
N VAL A 40 -1.20 -11.99 -23.81
CA VAL A 40 -2.33 -12.53 -24.56
C VAL A 40 -2.87 -11.58 -25.65
N ARG A 41 -2.29 -10.39 -25.79
CA ARG A 41 -2.68 -9.34 -26.76
C ARG A 41 -4.17 -8.98 -26.71
N ARG A 42 -4.74 -8.92 -25.49
CA ARG A 42 -6.16 -8.59 -25.27
C ARG A 42 -6.31 -7.20 -24.63
N GLU A 43 -6.85 -6.25 -25.39
CA GLU A 43 -7.09 -4.88 -24.93
C GLU A 43 -8.08 -4.80 -23.77
N GLY A 44 -9.06 -5.70 -23.70
CA GLY A 44 -10.01 -5.76 -22.58
C GLY A 44 -9.31 -5.93 -21.22
N MET A 45 -8.23 -6.73 -21.16
CA MET A 45 -7.44 -6.90 -19.95
C MET A 45 -6.70 -5.63 -19.55
N ALA A 46 -6.23 -4.83 -20.52
CA ALA A 46 -5.62 -3.53 -20.22
C ALA A 46 -6.63 -2.53 -19.62
N LYS A 47 -7.91 -2.61 -20.02
CA LYS A 47 -8.98 -1.81 -19.40
C LYS A 47 -9.23 -2.22 -17.95
N SER A 48 -9.27 -3.53 -17.67
CA SER A 48 -9.38 -4.04 -16.31
C SER A 48 -8.15 -3.68 -15.46
N ALA A 49 -6.94 -3.77 -16.03
CA ALA A 49 -5.71 -3.35 -15.38
C ALA A 49 -5.73 -1.86 -15.01
N PHE A 50 -6.24 -1.00 -15.91
CA PHE A 50 -6.41 0.43 -15.64
C PHE A 50 -7.41 0.68 -14.51
N ALA A 51 -8.55 -0.04 -14.48
CA ALA A 51 -9.50 0.07 -13.39
C ALA A 51 -8.88 -0.33 -12.05
N CYS A 52 -8.12 -1.43 -12.01
CA CYS A 52 -7.38 -1.84 -10.82
C CYS A 52 -6.32 -0.80 -10.41
N LEU A 53 -5.57 -0.21 -11.35
CA LEU A 53 -4.59 0.83 -11.06
C LEU A 53 -5.24 2.08 -10.46
N LEU A 54 -6.39 2.49 -10.99
CA LEU A 54 -7.15 3.63 -10.48
C LEU A 54 -7.68 3.38 -9.05
N LEU A 55 -8.31 2.22 -8.83
CA LEU A 55 -8.79 1.81 -7.50
C LEU A 55 -7.64 1.67 -6.52
N GLY A 56 -6.50 1.13 -6.98
CA GLY A 56 -5.27 1.01 -6.20
C GLY A 56 -4.72 2.37 -5.77
N ALA A 57 -4.66 3.34 -6.69
CA ALA A 57 -4.18 4.69 -6.39
C ALA A 57 -5.12 5.43 -5.41
N ILE A 58 -6.44 5.32 -5.61
CA ILE A 58 -7.43 5.92 -4.69
C ILE A 58 -7.33 5.30 -3.30
N SER A 59 -7.29 3.97 -3.22
CA SER A 59 -7.17 3.28 -1.93
C SER A 59 -5.81 3.51 -1.27
N ALA A 60 -4.73 3.73 -2.04
CA ALA A 60 -3.42 4.12 -1.50
C ALA A 60 -3.46 5.51 -0.84
N LEU A 61 -4.17 6.48 -1.42
CA LEU A 61 -4.38 7.78 -0.78
C LEU A 61 -5.13 7.66 0.54
N VAL A 62 -6.18 6.82 0.58
CA VAL A 62 -6.93 6.57 1.82
C VAL A 62 -6.05 5.85 2.85
N ALA A 63 -5.26 4.86 2.41
CA ALA A 63 -4.32 4.15 3.29
C ALA A 63 -3.24 5.08 3.85
N ALA A 64 -2.69 5.99 3.04
CA ALA A 64 -1.74 7.00 3.50
C ALA A 64 -2.37 7.91 4.57
N GLY A 65 -3.58 8.43 4.33
CA GLY A 65 -4.28 9.26 5.31
C GLY A 65 -4.58 8.52 6.62
N THR A 66 -5.05 7.26 6.56
CA THR A 66 -5.27 6.45 7.78
C THR A 66 -3.98 6.05 8.47
N GLY A 67 -2.86 5.90 7.74
CA GLY A 67 -1.55 5.62 8.29
C GLY A 67 -0.98 6.78 9.09
N LEU A 68 -1.00 7.98 8.52
CA LEU A 68 -0.59 9.21 9.19
C LEU A 68 -1.43 9.46 10.46
N TYR A 69 -2.75 9.23 10.39
CA TYR A 69 -3.61 9.32 11.57
C TYR A 69 -3.25 8.27 12.63
N ALA A 70 -2.97 7.03 12.20
CA ALA A 70 -2.61 5.94 13.11
C ALA A 70 -1.28 6.20 13.84
N GLU A 71 -0.35 6.90 13.21
CA GLU A 71 0.95 7.25 13.79
C GLU A 71 0.82 8.11 15.05
N GLU A 72 -0.16 9.01 15.12
CA GLU A 72 -0.40 9.85 16.29
C GLU A 72 -0.75 9.04 17.55
N GLY A 73 -1.35 7.85 17.38
CA GLY A 73 -1.75 6.95 18.46
C GLY A 73 -0.72 5.89 18.84
N VAL A 74 0.39 5.75 18.08
CA VAL A 74 1.39 4.71 18.34
C VAL A 74 2.54 5.26 19.15
N MET A 75 2.68 4.75 20.39
CA MET A 75 3.81 5.08 21.27
C MET A 75 5.04 4.23 20.89
N VAL A 76 5.89 4.76 20.01
CA VAL A 76 7.15 4.11 19.59
C VAL A 76 8.34 4.85 20.18
N GLY A 77 9.29 4.10 20.73
CA GLY A 77 10.61 4.64 21.12
C GLY A 77 11.34 5.27 19.94
N ARG A 78 12.20 6.25 20.18
CA ARG A 78 12.94 6.99 19.13
C ARG A 78 13.71 6.07 18.19
N SER A 79 14.29 4.99 18.73
CA SER A 79 15.07 4.01 17.97
C SER A 79 14.21 3.22 16.99
N VAL A 80 13.03 2.76 17.40
CA VAL A 80 12.08 2.03 16.53
C VAL A 80 11.46 2.97 15.50
N ARG A 81 11.14 4.21 15.89
CA ARG A 81 10.65 5.24 14.96
C ARG A 81 11.64 5.42 13.82
N ALA A 82 12.90 5.71 14.11
CA ALA A 82 13.93 5.94 13.11
C ALA A 82 14.27 4.70 12.28
N ALA A 83 14.23 3.50 12.87
CA ALA A 83 14.61 2.27 12.20
C ALA A 83 13.49 1.66 11.34
N LEU A 84 12.22 1.85 11.70
CA LEU A 84 11.09 1.14 11.08
C LEU A 84 9.97 2.08 10.64
N LEU A 85 9.48 2.98 11.51
CA LEU A 85 8.29 3.78 11.23
C LEU A 85 8.54 4.82 10.12
N GLU A 86 9.58 5.64 10.26
CA GLU A 86 9.95 6.64 9.26
C GLU A 86 10.29 6.03 7.89
N PRO A 87 11.10 4.95 7.80
CA PRO A 87 11.29 4.25 6.53
C PRO A 87 10.00 3.68 5.96
N HIS A 88 9.13 3.06 6.78
CA HIS A 88 7.82 2.57 6.34
C HIS A 88 7.00 3.69 5.69
N GLU A 89 6.86 4.82 6.38
CA GLU A 89 6.12 5.98 5.91
C GLU A 89 6.68 6.50 4.57
N GLN A 90 8.00 6.71 4.48
CA GLN A 90 8.65 7.20 3.26
C GLN A 90 8.42 6.28 2.06
N TRP A 91 8.55 4.95 2.25
CA TRP A 91 8.30 3.98 1.18
C TRP A 91 6.83 3.94 0.77
N MET A 92 5.90 4.03 1.73
CA MET A 92 4.47 4.01 1.44
C MET A 92 3.98 5.30 0.78
N LEU A 93 4.47 6.47 1.19
CA LEU A 93 4.18 7.74 0.52
C LEU A 93 4.76 7.76 -0.90
N THR A 94 5.97 7.22 -1.11
CA THR A 94 6.56 7.04 -2.45
C THR A 94 5.70 6.13 -3.32
N ALA A 95 5.25 4.98 -2.79
CA ALA A 95 4.34 4.07 -3.49
C ALA A 95 3.01 4.76 -3.87
N THR A 96 2.44 5.53 -2.94
CA THR A 96 1.21 6.29 -3.17
C THR A 96 1.40 7.31 -4.28
N GLY A 97 2.44 8.15 -4.21
CA GLY A 97 2.75 9.15 -5.23
C GLY A 97 2.99 8.52 -6.60
N LEU A 98 3.77 7.44 -6.66
CA LEU A 98 4.04 6.73 -7.91
C LEU A 98 2.77 6.09 -8.50
N SER A 99 1.91 5.48 -7.67
CA SER A 99 0.64 4.91 -8.13
C SER A 99 -0.30 5.96 -8.73
N VAL A 100 -0.39 7.14 -8.10
CA VAL A 100 -1.18 8.28 -8.61
C VAL A 100 -0.64 8.77 -9.95
N VAL A 101 0.67 8.97 -10.06
CA VAL A 101 1.31 9.41 -11.32
C VAL A 101 1.05 8.41 -12.44
N LEU A 102 1.20 7.10 -12.16
CA LEU A 102 0.92 6.05 -13.14
C LEU A 102 -0.55 5.99 -13.53
N ALA A 103 -1.47 6.15 -12.57
CA ALA A 103 -2.91 6.18 -12.84
C ALA A 103 -3.30 7.38 -13.71
N LEU A 104 -2.76 8.56 -13.44
CA LEU A 104 -2.97 9.76 -14.26
C LEU A 104 -2.41 9.60 -15.67
N TRP A 105 -1.21 9.05 -15.80
CA TRP A 105 -0.59 8.79 -17.11
C TRP A 105 -1.39 7.77 -17.93
N ALA A 106 -1.77 6.64 -17.31
CA ALA A 106 -2.63 5.65 -17.97
C ALA A 106 -4.01 6.24 -18.32
N GLY A 107 -4.58 7.06 -17.43
CA GLY A 107 -5.85 7.74 -17.64
C GLY A 107 -5.84 8.71 -18.82
N TRP A 108 -4.74 9.42 -19.01
CA TRP A 108 -4.58 10.31 -20.19
C TRP A 108 -4.48 9.52 -21.50
N ARG A 109 -3.81 8.36 -21.48
CA ARG A 109 -3.46 7.56 -22.69
C ARG A 109 -4.29 6.29 -22.84
N ARG A 110 -5.37 6.16 -22.11
CA ARG A 110 -6.30 5.03 -21.94
C ARG A 110 -6.20 3.89 -22.96
N PRO A 111 -6.16 2.65 -22.47
CA PRO A 111 -6.04 2.20 -21.07
C PRO A 111 -4.57 2.06 -20.64
N MET A 112 -3.64 2.28 -21.55
CA MET A 112 -2.19 2.15 -21.35
C MET A 112 -1.45 3.07 -22.33
N PRO A 113 -0.36 3.76 -21.89
CA PRO A 113 0.46 4.55 -22.79
C PRO A 113 1.07 3.71 -23.91
N GLN A 114 0.84 4.06 -25.17
CA GLN A 114 1.50 3.38 -26.29
C GLN A 114 2.92 3.94 -26.52
N ARG A 115 3.07 5.28 -26.45
CA ARG A 115 4.39 5.90 -26.39
C ARG A 115 4.91 5.83 -24.96
N GLY A 116 6.11 5.23 -24.78
CA GLY A 116 6.70 5.01 -23.46
C GLY A 116 6.14 3.78 -22.72
N LYS A 117 5.50 2.84 -23.43
CA LYS A 117 4.94 1.62 -22.85
C LYS A 117 5.94 0.84 -22.00
N SER A 118 7.15 0.61 -22.50
CA SER A 118 8.19 -0.12 -21.74
C SER A 118 8.57 0.61 -20.45
N PHE A 119 8.69 1.93 -20.51
CA PHE A 119 8.98 2.74 -19.33
C PHE A 119 7.84 2.70 -18.31
N PHE A 120 6.58 2.79 -18.76
CA PHE A 120 5.42 2.61 -17.91
C PHE A 120 5.41 1.25 -17.19
N LEU A 121 5.72 0.18 -17.92
CA LEU A 121 5.79 -1.18 -17.34
C LEU A 121 6.94 -1.34 -16.34
N ILE A 122 8.09 -0.75 -16.64
CA ILE A 122 9.21 -0.71 -15.68
C ILE A 122 8.80 0.01 -14.40
N LEU A 123 8.13 1.17 -14.50
CA LEU A 123 7.65 1.88 -13.33
C LEU A 123 6.60 1.11 -12.54
N LEU A 124 5.76 0.31 -13.19
CA LEU A 124 4.83 -0.60 -12.49
C LEU A 124 5.58 -1.68 -11.70
N VAL A 125 6.66 -2.23 -12.24
CA VAL A 125 7.51 -3.21 -11.52
C VAL A 125 8.24 -2.52 -10.36
N VAL A 126 8.77 -1.31 -10.58
CA VAL A 126 9.37 -0.49 -9.52
C VAL A 126 8.37 -0.22 -8.41
N LEU A 127 7.11 0.12 -8.75
CA LEU A 127 6.04 0.31 -7.77
C LEU A 127 5.87 -0.92 -6.87
N LEU A 128 5.88 -2.14 -7.42
CA LEU A 128 5.79 -3.36 -6.62
C LEU A 128 6.99 -3.52 -5.68
N ALA A 129 8.20 -3.22 -6.14
CA ALA A 129 9.39 -3.28 -5.30
C ALA A 129 9.33 -2.26 -4.14
N VAL A 130 8.82 -1.05 -4.42
CA VAL A 130 8.60 -0.01 -3.41
C VAL A 130 7.57 -0.45 -2.38
N ILE A 131 6.44 -1.01 -2.83
CA ILE A 131 5.40 -1.56 -1.94
C ILE A 131 5.96 -2.70 -1.08
N ALA A 132 6.68 -3.65 -1.68
CA ALA A 132 7.26 -4.78 -0.96
C ALA A 132 8.23 -4.31 0.13
N LYS A 133 9.07 -3.32 -0.19
CA LYS A 133 10.03 -2.76 0.78
C LYS A 133 9.33 -2.04 1.93
N GLY A 134 8.32 -1.22 1.65
CA GLY A 134 7.55 -0.55 2.70
C GLY A 134 6.73 -1.54 3.54
N ALA A 135 6.15 -2.57 2.91
CA ALA A 135 5.42 -3.63 3.61
C ALA A 135 6.32 -4.45 4.55
N ASP A 136 7.60 -4.66 4.18
CA ASP A 136 8.59 -5.30 5.04
C ASP A 136 8.77 -4.53 6.36
N PHE A 137 8.98 -3.21 6.30
CA PHE A 137 9.09 -2.38 7.50
C PHE A 137 7.81 -2.43 8.35
N GLY A 138 6.61 -2.33 7.72
CA GLY A 138 5.33 -2.44 8.40
C GLY A 138 5.13 -3.81 9.05
N GLY A 139 5.47 -4.89 8.34
CA GLY A 139 5.42 -6.25 8.86
C GLY A 139 6.32 -6.45 10.07
N ARG A 140 7.54 -5.93 10.03
CA ARG A 140 8.47 -5.99 11.17
C ARG A 140 7.92 -5.24 12.38
N MET A 141 7.32 -4.06 12.20
CA MET A 141 6.67 -3.35 13.31
C MET A 141 5.58 -4.22 13.96
N VAL A 142 4.77 -4.93 13.18
CA VAL A 142 3.69 -5.78 13.71
C VAL A 142 4.23 -7.06 14.34
N TYR A 143 5.08 -7.81 13.62
CA TYR A 143 5.47 -9.17 14.05
C TYR A 143 6.64 -9.19 15.04
N GLU A 144 7.57 -8.23 14.95
CA GLU A 144 8.72 -8.17 15.87
C GLU A 144 8.42 -7.36 17.13
N TYR A 145 7.59 -6.29 16.97
CA TYR A 145 7.35 -5.30 18.04
C TYR A 145 5.89 -5.22 18.48
N ASN A 146 4.99 -6.03 17.89
CA ASN A 146 3.55 -6.06 18.22
C ASN A 146 2.85 -4.70 18.10
N ALA A 147 3.32 -3.85 17.17
CA ALA A 147 2.71 -2.57 16.89
C ALA A 147 1.29 -2.78 16.35
N GLY A 148 0.29 -2.15 16.97
CA GLY A 148 -1.13 -2.34 16.63
C GLY A 148 -1.78 -3.54 17.33
N GLY A 149 -1.07 -4.30 18.16
CA GLY A 149 -1.60 -5.39 19.00
C GLY A 149 -1.82 -4.96 20.45
N SER A 150 -1.88 -5.94 21.37
CA SER A 150 -2.11 -5.75 22.81
C SER A 150 -1.01 -4.97 23.54
N ALA A 151 0.16 -4.80 22.92
CA ALA A 151 1.25 -3.97 23.46
C ALA A 151 1.07 -2.47 23.17
N CYS A 152 0.06 -2.04 22.42
CA CYS A 152 -0.25 -0.64 22.22
C CYS A 152 -0.59 0.05 23.55
N GLY A 153 0.10 1.15 23.81
CA GLY A 153 0.04 1.85 25.09
C GLY A 153 1.28 1.62 25.97
N GLN A 154 2.21 0.71 25.52
CA GLN A 154 3.55 0.60 26.10
C GLN A 154 4.59 1.10 25.09
N PRO A 155 5.68 1.75 25.55
CA PRO A 155 6.75 2.17 24.66
C PRO A 155 7.35 0.95 23.95
N ILE A 156 7.38 1.01 22.62
CA ILE A 156 8.01 -0.03 21.79
C ILE A 156 9.47 0.38 21.58
N GLU A 157 10.40 -0.40 22.09
CA GLU A 157 11.84 -0.17 21.96
C GLU A 157 12.51 -1.29 21.15
N LEU A 158 13.67 -0.97 20.53
CA LEU A 158 14.45 -1.99 19.83
C LEU A 158 14.88 -3.08 20.80
N LYS A 159 14.71 -4.33 20.40
CA LYS A 159 15.29 -5.48 21.11
C LYS A 159 16.80 -5.48 20.86
N GLU A 160 17.58 -5.52 21.93
CA GLU A 160 19.01 -5.74 21.88
C GLU A 160 19.40 -7.10 21.29
#